data_3daa710fc0afcaaf73f4b24eedc556ed
#
_entry.id   3daa710fc0afcaaf73f4b24eedc556ed
#
_cell.length_a   1.000
_cell.length_b   1.000
_cell.length_c   1.000
_cell.angle_alpha   90.00
_cell.angle_beta   90.00
_cell.angle_gamma   90.00
#
_symmetry.space_group_name_H-M   'P 1'
#
loop_
_entity.id
_entity.type
_entity.pdbx_description
1 polymer ?
#
loop_
_entity_poly.entity_id
_entity_poly.type
_entity_poly.pdbx_seq_one_letter_code
_entity_poly.pdbx_strand_id
1 'polypeptide(L)'
;MQTPLEIDFQGFTPTDRQKAAVQEHIRLFEKRFGRISSGRLVAIGPGGHHQTGGLYEVNIRLRLPTGKEVDASRTPHADERHSDFYFALNDAFKRAHRQLQDKVGRLRGEVKSHEPPSAGTVTKLFEDHGFLESPGGLEIYFHRNSVLIGGFAKLKPGMRVTYVEEEGENGPQANTVKI
;
A
#
# COMPACT_ATOMS: atom_id res chain seq x y z
N MET A 1 14.57 13.61 24.29
CA MET A 1 15.81 13.42 23.51
C MET A 1 15.43 12.70 22.23
N GLN A 2 15.56 13.36 21.08
CA GLN A 2 15.40 12.70 19.80
C GLN A 2 16.75 12.07 19.47
N THR A 3 16.78 10.77 19.32
CA THR A 3 17.99 10.05 18.87
C THR A 3 18.19 10.42 17.40
N PRO A 4 19.30 11.02 17.01
CA PRO A 4 19.52 11.39 15.62
C PRO A 4 19.56 10.16 14.73
N LEU A 5 19.19 10.32 13.46
CA LEU A 5 19.35 9.30 12.45
C LEU A 5 20.83 8.99 12.28
N GLU A 6 21.23 7.76 12.58
CA GLU A 6 22.59 7.29 12.36
C GLU A 6 22.77 6.91 10.89
N ILE A 7 23.82 7.43 10.26
CA ILE A 7 24.21 7.06 8.89
C ILE A 7 25.59 6.44 8.95
N ASP A 8 25.68 5.19 8.51
CA ASP A 8 26.91 4.40 8.53
C ASP A 8 27.27 3.94 7.10
N PHE A 9 28.55 4.02 6.77
CA PHE A 9 29.08 3.58 5.47
C PHE A 9 30.11 2.48 5.72
N GLN A 10 29.90 1.32 5.14
CA GLN A 10 30.71 0.14 5.37
C GLN A 10 31.32 -0.38 4.07
N GLY A 11 32.58 -0.76 4.10
CA GLY A 11 33.30 -1.35 2.97
C GLY A 11 33.71 -0.37 1.87
N PHE A 12 33.43 0.93 2.01
CA PHE A 12 33.86 1.98 1.09
C PHE A 12 33.92 3.34 1.77
N THR A 13 34.65 4.28 1.17
CA THR A 13 34.69 5.68 1.60
C THR A 13 33.71 6.50 0.75
N PRO A 14 32.62 7.02 1.34
CA PRO A 14 31.63 7.77 0.57
C PRO A 14 32.19 9.12 0.12
N THR A 15 31.88 9.50 -1.12
CA THR A 15 32.13 10.84 -1.65
C THR A 15 31.15 11.84 -1.03
N ASP A 16 31.48 13.13 -1.05
CA ASP A 16 30.58 14.18 -0.57
C ASP A 16 29.24 14.21 -1.33
N ARG A 17 29.30 13.89 -2.63
CA ARG A 17 28.09 13.76 -3.46
C ARG A 17 27.20 12.60 -3.01
N GLN A 18 27.75 11.47 -2.62
CA GLN A 18 27.00 10.34 -2.08
C GLN A 18 26.39 10.66 -0.72
N LYS A 19 27.13 11.32 0.17
CA LYS A 19 26.60 11.82 1.46
C LYS A 19 25.45 12.80 1.25
N ALA A 20 25.60 13.76 0.33
CA ALA A 20 24.55 14.72 0.00
C ALA A 20 23.29 14.03 -0.57
N ALA A 21 23.44 13.00 -1.39
CA ALA A 21 22.31 12.23 -1.92
C ALA A 21 21.54 11.50 -0.79
N VAL A 22 22.23 10.91 0.17
CA VAL A 22 21.60 10.28 1.34
C VAL A 22 20.78 11.31 2.13
N GLN A 23 21.35 12.48 2.41
CA GLN A 23 20.68 13.56 3.15
C GLN A 23 19.44 14.06 2.39
N GLU A 24 19.52 14.21 1.09
CA GLU A 24 18.38 14.64 0.27
C GLU A 24 17.24 13.61 0.28
N HIS A 25 17.54 12.33 0.19
CA HIS A 25 16.53 11.27 0.30
C HIS A 25 15.84 11.26 1.67
N ILE A 26 16.60 11.47 2.75
CA ILE A 26 16.06 11.59 4.11
C ILE A 26 15.13 12.81 4.19
N ARG A 27 15.56 13.96 3.68
CA ARG A 27 14.76 15.19 3.67
C ARG A 27 13.44 15.03 2.92
N LEU A 28 13.47 14.38 1.75
CA LEU A 28 12.28 14.11 0.95
C LEU A 28 11.34 13.12 1.65
N PHE A 29 11.90 12.12 2.34
CA PHE A 29 11.15 11.17 3.13
C PHE A 29 10.44 11.84 4.31
N GLU A 30 11.14 12.69 5.07
CA GLU A 30 10.57 13.47 6.17
C GLU A 30 9.49 14.45 5.71
N LYS A 31 9.68 15.09 4.56
CA LYS A 31 8.68 16.00 3.97
C LYS A 31 7.35 15.28 3.69
N ARG A 32 7.41 14.00 3.34
CA ARG A 32 6.23 13.22 2.94
C ARG A 32 5.55 12.50 4.11
N PHE A 33 6.32 11.94 5.02
CA PHE A 33 5.82 11.07 6.10
C PHE A 33 5.91 11.68 7.48
N GLY A 34 6.50 12.86 7.60
CA GLY A 34 6.79 13.50 8.87
C GLY A 34 8.18 13.17 9.39
N ARG A 35 8.53 13.84 10.46
CA ARG A 35 9.86 13.82 11.06
C ARG A 35 10.24 12.41 11.52
N ILE A 36 11.47 12.00 11.24
CA ILE A 36 12.04 10.75 11.76
C ILE A 36 12.41 10.96 13.24
N SER A 37 11.90 10.11 14.14
CA SER A 37 12.25 10.20 15.57
C SER A 37 13.53 9.46 15.92
N SER A 38 13.82 8.37 15.22
CA SER A 38 15.08 7.63 15.34
C SER A 38 15.25 6.71 14.14
N GLY A 39 16.47 6.30 13.87
CA GLY A 39 16.71 5.31 12.82
C GLY A 39 18.18 5.09 12.52
N ARG A 40 18.42 4.14 11.67
CA ARG A 40 19.74 3.82 11.15
C ARG A 40 19.66 3.53 9.66
N LEU A 41 20.55 4.16 8.90
CA LEU A 41 20.81 3.88 7.50
C LEU A 41 22.22 3.34 7.39
N VAL A 42 22.37 2.14 6.86
CA VAL A 42 23.68 1.52 6.61
C VAL A 42 23.83 1.31 5.12
N ALA A 43 24.83 1.95 4.53
CA ALA A 43 25.21 1.75 3.14
C ALA A 43 26.48 0.89 3.10
N ILE A 44 26.39 -0.28 2.49
CA ILE A 44 27.46 -1.26 2.37
C ILE A 44 27.96 -1.22 0.93
N GLY A 45 29.24 -0.96 0.74
CA GLY A 45 29.85 -0.94 -0.57
C GLY A 45 30.45 -2.30 -0.98
N PRO A 46 30.92 -2.39 -2.23
CA PRO A 46 31.62 -3.56 -2.75
C PRO A 46 33.02 -3.68 -2.12
N GLY A 47 33.08 -3.95 -0.81
CA GLY A 47 34.34 -4.12 -0.10
C GLY A 47 34.90 -5.55 -0.23
N GLY A 48 36.18 -5.71 0.05
CA GLY A 48 36.98 -6.92 -0.20
C GLY A 48 36.62 -8.22 0.54
N HIS A 49 35.50 -8.27 1.25
CA HIS A 49 34.90 -9.48 1.79
C HIS A 49 33.47 -9.66 1.23
N HIS A 50 33.40 -10.18 0.10
CA HIS A 50 32.42 -10.69 -0.84
C HIS A 50 31.05 -11.19 -0.37
N GLN A 51 30.36 -10.56 0.56
CA GLN A 51 28.97 -10.93 0.83
C GLN A 51 27.96 -10.28 -0.14
N THR A 52 28.34 -9.21 -0.85
CA THR A 52 27.46 -8.46 -1.77
C THR A 52 27.76 -8.67 -3.25
N GLY A 53 28.73 -9.54 -3.60
CA GLY A 53 29.07 -9.81 -5.00
C GLY A 53 29.52 -8.57 -5.81
N GLY A 54 30.10 -7.55 -5.16
CA GLY A 54 30.51 -6.31 -5.83
C GLY A 54 29.40 -5.28 -5.98
N LEU A 55 28.26 -5.45 -5.31
CA LEU A 55 27.10 -4.57 -5.37
C LEU A 55 27.01 -3.70 -4.11
N TYR A 56 26.36 -2.53 -4.22
CA TYR A 56 26.00 -1.74 -3.07
C TYR A 56 24.70 -2.27 -2.44
N GLU A 57 24.68 -2.32 -1.12
CA GLU A 57 23.47 -2.64 -0.35
C GLU A 57 23.13 -1.46 0.57
N VAL A 58 21.88 -1.04 0.60
CA VAL A 58 21.41 0.02 1.49
C VAL A 58 20.29 -0.52 2.37
N ASN A 59 20.56 -0.55 3.67
CA ASN A 59 19.65 -1.00 4.69
C ASN A 59 19.09 0.21 5.46
N ILE A 60 17.77 0.34 5.53
CA ILE A 60 17.08 1.47 6.18
C ILE A 60 16.17 0.93 7.27
N ARG A 61 16.41 1.37 8.49
CA ARG A 61 15.52 1.13 9.63
C ARG A 61 15.16 2.47 10.26
N LEU A 62 13.88 2.85 10.22
CA LEU A 62 13.40 4.14 10.68
C LEU A 62 12.21 3.96 11.62
N ARG A 63 12.10 4.86 12.61
CA ARG A 63 10.94 5.00 13.48
C ARG A 63 10.40 6.43 13.38
N LEU A 64 9.09 6.55 13.20
CA LEU A 64 8.37 7.81 13.17
C LEU A 64 7.78 8.13 14.56
N PRO A 65 7.48 9.42 14.87
CA PRO A 65 6.85 9.83 16.13
C PRO A 65 5.50 9.14 16.38
N THR A 66 4.83 8.70 15.33
CA THR A 66 3.57 7.94 15.38
C THR A 66 3.76 6.49 15.85
N GLY A 67 4.96 6.07 16.22
CA GLY A 67 5.29 4.69 16.60
C GLY A 67 5.44 3.73 15.41
N LYS A 68 5.29 4.22 14.17
CA LYS A 68 5.47 3.39 12.97
C LYS A 68 6.94 3.12 12.73
N GLU A 69 7.26 1.88 12.41
CA GLU A 69 8.60 1.44 12.04
C GLU A 69 8.66 0.99 10.59
N VAL A 70 9.77 1.31 9.94
CA VAL A 70 10.15 0.84 8.61
C VAL A 70 11.42 0.04 8.75
N ASP A 71 11.45 -1.14 8.19
CA ASP A 71 12.65 -1.95 8.06
C ASP A 71 12.79 -2.41 6.60
N ALA A 72 13.51 -1.62 5.83
CA ALA A 72 13.89 -1.93 4.46
C ALA A 72 15.32 -2.48 4.42
N SER A 73 15.62 -3.42 5.30
CA SER A 73 16.82 -4.23 5.27
C SER A 73 16.65 -5.38 4.29
N ARG A 74 17.74 -5.79 3.66
CA ARG A 74 17.86 -6.77 2.57
C ARG A 74 17.23 -6.31 1.25
N THR A 75 18.02 -6.39 0.21
CA THR A 75 17.58 -6.24 -1.18
C THR A 75 17.22 -7.64 -1.70
N PRO A 76 15.92 -7.99 -1.84
CA PRO A 76 15.49 -9.35 -2.17
C PRO A 76 16.02 -9.85 -3.52
N HIS A 77 16.30 -8.91 -4.43
CA HIS A 77 16.77 -9.17 -5.78
C HIS A 77 17.82 -8.13 -6.17
N ALA A 78 18.99 -8.20 -5.52
CA ALA A 78 20.13 -7.41 -5.96
C ALA A 78 20.58 -7.91 -7.35
N ASP A 79 20.64 -7.01 -8.31
CA ASP A 79 21.10 -7.25 -9.67
C ASP A 79 22.25 -6.30 -10.02
N GLU A 80 22.79 -6.42 -11.24
CA GLU A 80 23.93 -5.61 -11.70
C GLU A 80 23.70 -4.09 -11.58
N ARG A 81 22.46 -3.61 -11.55
CA ARG A 81 22.14 -2.19 -11.37
C ARG A 81 22.53 -1.68 -9.99
N HIS A 82 22.61 -2.56 -9.00
CA HIS A 82 23.09 -2.23 -7.65
C HIS A 82 24.61 -2.03 -7.60
N SER A 83 25.34 -2.19 -8.70
CA SER A 83 26.71 -1.69 -8.84
C SER A 83 26.78 -0.16 -8.80
N ASP A 84 25.67 0.53 -9.05
CA ASP A 84 25.51 1.96 -8.86
C ASP A 84 24.94 2.28 -7.46
N PHE A 85 25.69 3.06 -6.69
CA PHE A 85 25.28 3.50 -5.36
C PHE A 85 23.94 4.25 -5.35
N TYR A 86 23.72 5.13 -6.33
CA TYR A 86 22.49 5.94 -6.39
C TYR A 86 21.28 5.09 -6.73
N PHE A 87 21.45 4.07 -7.54
CA PHE A 87 20.40 3.09 -7.81
C PHE A 87 20.04 2.31 -6.53
N ALA A 88 21.03 1.77 -5.82
CA ALA A 88 20.84 1.04 -4.57
C ALA A 88 20.16 1.90 -3.49
N LEU A 89 20.58 3.17 -3.36
CA LEU A 89 19.98 4.13 -2.44
C LEU A 89 18.51 4.39 -2.78
N ASN A 90 18.21 4.68 -4.04
CA ASN A 90 16.86 4.97 -4.51
C ASN A 90 15.92 3.75 -4.33
N ASP A 91 16.41 2.55 -4.61
CA ASP A 91 15.65 1.31 -4.41
C ASP A 91 15.31 1.08 -2.93
N ALA A 92 16.27 1.28 -2.03
CA ALA A 92 16.04 1.16 -0.59
C ALA A 92 14.97 2.16 -0.09
N PHE A 93 15.03 3.42 -0.51
CA PHE A 93 14.02 4.42 -0.16
C PHE A 93 12.65 4.13 -0.79
N LYS A 94 12.59 3.60 -2.01
CA LYS A 94 11.32 3.14 -2.62
C LYS A 94 10.68 2.01 -1.81
N ARG A 95 11.48 1.04 -1.34
CA ARG A 95 10.99 -0.05 -0.47
C ARG A 95 10.48 0.49 0.88
N ALA A 96 11.24 1.36 1.51
CA ALA A 96 10.83 2.02 2.76
C ALA A 96 9.53 2.82 2.59
N HIS A 97 9.41 3.55 1.49
CA HIS A 97 8.22 4.32 1.12
C HIS A 97 6.99 3.41 0.96
N ARG A 98 7.11 2.30 0.22
CA ARG A 98 6.02 1.34 0.03
C ARG A 98 5.55 0.75 1.36
N GLN A 99 6.49 0.32 2.22
CA GLN A 99 6.15 -0.20 3.55
C GLN A 99 5.38 0.79 4.41
N LEU A 100 5.75 2.08 4.36
CA LEU A 100 5.00 3.11 5.09
C LEU A 100 3.64 3.37 4.49
N GLN A 101 3.52 3.44 3.17
CA GLN A 101 2.21 3.60 2.52
C GLN A 101 1.26 2.47 2.91
N ASP A 102 1.71 1.22 2.86
CA ASP A 102 0.92 0.05 3.25
C ASP A 102 0.48 0.13 4.72
N LYS A 103 1.39 0.56 5.61
CA LYS A 103 1.07 0.73 7.03
C LYS A 103 0.14 1.93 7.29
N VAL A 104 0.27 3.02 6.53
CA VAL A 104 -0.61 4.20 6.62
C VAL A 104 -1.99 3.86 6.08
N GLY A 105 -2.09 3.20 4.94
CA GLY A 105 -3.34 2.75 4.34
C GLY A 105 -4.13 1.86 5.31
N ARG A 106 -3.46 0.87 5.91
CA ARG A 106 -4.10 0.00 6.92
C ARG A 106 -4.61 0.74 8.16
N LEU A 107 -3.96 1.83 8.58
CA LEU A 107 -4.37 2.61 9.76
C LEU A 107 -5.45 3.65 9.45
N ARG A 108 -5.56 4.09 8.21
CA ARG A 108 -6.66 4.98 7.77
C ARG A 108 -7.97 4.23 7.54
N GLY A 109 -8.00 2.91 7.77
CA GLY A 109 -9.19 2.13 7.49
C GLY A 109 -9.44 1.97 5.98
N GLU A 110 -8.43 2.21 5.14
CA GLU A 110 -8.40 1.73 3.75
C GLU A 110 -8.19 0.20 3.66
N VAL A 111 -8.35 -0.52 4.76
CA VAL A 111 -8.99 -1.81 4.70
C VAL A 111 -10.33 -1.46 4.06
N LYS A 112 -10.56 -1.89 2.81
CA LYS A 112 -11.92 -2.01 2.28
C LYS A 112 -12.70 -2.61 3.44
N SER A 113 -13.49 -1.78 4.09
CA SER A 113 -14.41 -2.25 5.11
C SER A 113 -15.25 -3.24 4.32
N HIS A 114 -15.00 -4.51 4.50
CA HIS A 114 -16.02 -5.49 4.24
C HIS A 114 -17.03 -5.24 5.34
N GLU A 115 -17.80 -4.18 5.20
CA GLU A 115 -19.06 -4.13 5.88
C GLU A 115 -19.72 -5.47 5.63
N PRO A 116 -20.23 -6.13 6.67
CA PRO A 116 -20.90 -7.40 6.47
C PRO A 116 -21.91 -7.18 5.36
N PRO A 117 -21.97 -8.07 4.35
CA PRO A 117 -22.77 -7.82 3.17
C PRO A 117 -24.21 -7.49 3.62
N SER A 118 -24.67 -6.33 3.23
CA SER A 118 -26.01 -5.87 3.54
C SER A 118 -27.02 -6.79 2.87
N ALA A 119 -28.14 -7.08 3.54
CA ALA A 119 -29.22 -7.84 2.94
C ALA A 119 -30.23 -6.87 2.32
N GLY A 120 -30.71 -7.20 1.12
CA GLY A 120 -31.73 -6.41 0.42
C GLY A 120 -32.71 -7.33 -0.32
N THR A 121 -33.77 -6.72 -0.85
CA THR A 121 -34.80 -7.41 -1.63
C THR A 121 -34.82 -6.85 -3.04
N VAL A 122 -34.72 -7.69 -4.06
CA VAL A 122 -34.82 -7.28 -5.46
C VAL A 122 -36.22 -6.72 -5.73
N THR A 123 -36.31 -5.48 -6.22
CA THR A 123 -37.58 -4.80 -6.51
C THR A 123 -37.90 -4.82 -8.01
N LYS A 124 -36.89 -4.52 -8.84
CA LYS A 124 -37.04 -4.41 -10.29
C LYS A 124 -35.89 -5.12 -11.00
N LEU A 125 -36.20 -5.75 -12.14
CA LEU A 125 -35.23 -6.36 -13.02
C LEU A 125 -35.48 -5.93 -14.45
N PHE A 126 -34.41 -5.57 -15.16
CA PHE A 126 -34.36 -5.25 -16.57
C PHE A 126 -33.43 -6.22 -17.29
N GLU A 127 -33.10 -5.98 -18.53
CA GLU A 127 -32.29 -6.90 -19.34
C GLU A 127 -30.83 -7.03 -18.84
N ASP A 128 -30.23 -5.93 -18.41
CA ASP A 128 -28.83 -5.80 -18.04
C ASP A 128 -28.58 -5.25 -16.62
N HIS A 129 -29.62 -4.83 -15.92
CA HIS A 129 -29.54 -4.25 -14.57
C HIS A 129 -30.78 -4.53 -13.74
N GLY A 130 -30.72 -4.15 -12.48
CA GLY A 130 -31.87 -4.23 -11.59
C GLY A 130 -31.74 -3.25 -10.42
N PHE A 131 -32.77 -3.25 -9.60
CA PHE A 131 -32.82 -2.48 -8.36
C PHE A 131 -33.14 -3.41 -7.21
N LEU A 132 -32.52 -3.14 -6.07
CA LEU A 132 -32.85 -3.78 -4.80
C LEU A 132 -33.17 -2.71 -3.77
N GLU A 133 -33.98 -3.07 -2.80
CA GLU A 133 -34.35 -2.22 -1.67
C GLU A 133 -33.58 -2.69 -0.43
N SER A 134 -32.88 -1.76 0.21
CA SER A 134 -32.20 -2.01 1.49
C SER A 134 -33.22 -2.11 2.63
N PRO A 135 -32.85 -2.64 3.80
CA PRO A 135 -33.73 -2.65 4.98
C PRO A 135 -34.19 -1.26 5.44
N GLY A 136 -33.47 -0.21 5.05
CA GLY A 136 -33.83 1.18 5.30
C GLY A 136 -34.76 1.81 4.26
N GLY A 137 -35.23 1.04 3.25
CA GLY A 137 -36.10 1.53 2.19
C GLY A 137 -35.38 2.30 1.07
N LEU A 138 -34.06 2.23 1.01
CA LEU A 138 -33.27 2.87 -0.04
C LEU A 138 -33.22 1.98 -1.28
N GLU A 139 -33.55 2.54 -2.45
CA GLU A 139 -33.42 1.83 -3.72
C GLU A 139 -31.97 1.91 -4.22
N ILE A 140 -31.34 0.76 -4.47
CA ILE A 140 -29.95 0.61 -4.84
C ILE A 140 -29.84 -0.07 -6.20
N TYR A 141 -29.15 0.56 -7.13
CA TYR A 141 -28.89 0.05 -8.46
C TYR A 141 -27.86 -1.08 -8.44
N PHE A 142 -28.03 -2.11 -9.29
CA PHE A 142 -27.00 -3.10 -9.59
C PHE A 142 -26.99 -3.49 -11.06
N HIS A 143 -25.80 -3.69 -11.60
CA HIS A 143 -25.64 -4.20 -12.96
C HIS A 143 -25.57 -5.73 -12.96
N ARG A 144 -25.96 -6.38 -14.06
CA ARG A 144 -25.90 -7.86 -14.20
C ARG A 144 -24.51 -8.45 -13.88
N ASN A 145 -23.44 -7.71 -14.20
CA ASN A 145 -22.05 -8.15 -13.95
C ASN A 145 -21.68 -8.11 -12.44
N SER A 146 -22.47 -7.44 -11.62
CA SER A 146 -22.30 -7.41 -10.16
C SER A 146 -22.88 -8.67 -9.49
N VAL A 147 -23.63 -9.50 -10.20
CA VAL A 147 -24.24 -10.73 -9.66
C VAL A 147 -23.28 -11.90 -9.78
N LEU A 148 -22.82 -12.43 -8.65
CA LEU A 148 -21.78 -13.46 -8.60
C LEU A 148 -22.35 -14.88 -8.70
N ILE A 149 -22.84 -15.45 -7.64
CA ILE A 149 -23.22 -16.86 -7.58
C ILE A 149 -24.68 -17.05 -7.99
N GLY A 150 -24.90 -17.85 -9.03
CA GLY A 150 -26.23 -18.18 -9.51
C GLY A 150 -26.65 -17.46 -10.79
N GLY A 151 -25.98 -16.38 -11.14
CA GLY A 151 -26.21 -15.60 -12.34
C GLY A 151 -27.47 -14.72 -12.28
N PHE A 152 -27.45 -13.64 -13.03
CA PHE A 152 -28.54 -12.65 -13.13
C PHE A 152 -29.88 -13.27 -13.56
N ALA A 153 -29.85 -14.29 -14.45
CA ALA A 153 -31.04 -14.95 -14.94
C ALA A 153 -31.88 -15.69 -13.90
N LYS A 154 -31.31 -15.96 -12.73
CA LYS A 154 -32.02 -16.62 -11.61
C LYS A 154 -32.70 -15.64 -10.66
N LEU A 155 -32.36 -14.36 -10.75
CA LEU A 155 -32.99 -13.32 -9.93
C LEU A 155 -34.46 -13.14 -10.33
N LYS A 156 -35.29 -12.88 -9.31
CA LYS A 156 -36.69 -12.53 -9.48
C LYS A 156 -37.04 -11.39 -8.52
N PRO A 157 -37.95 -10.49 -8.87
CA PRO A 157 -38.50 -9.52 -7.94
C PRO A 157 -39.04 -10.22 -6.68
N GLY A 158 -38.75 -9.68 -5.52
CA GLY A 158 -39.08 -10.25 -4.21
C GLY A 158 -38.01 -11.19 -3.62
N MET A 159 -36.94 -11.53 -4.35
CA MET A 159 -35.85 -12.36 -3.82
C MET A 159 -34.97 -11.57 -2.88
N ARG A 160 -34.60 -12.19 -1.76
CA ARG A 160 -33.60 -11.70 -0.84
C ARG A 160 -32.21 -11.99 -1.38
N VAL A 161 -31.35 -10.97 -1.35
CA VAL A 161 -29.96 -11.05 -1.79
C VAL A 161 -29.06 -10.36 -0.77
N THR A 162 -27.82 -10.75 -0.74
CA THR A 162 -26.77 -10.01 -0.02
C THR A 162 -25.96 -9.19 -1.01
N TYR A 163 -25.58 -7.99 -0.64
CA TYR A 163 -24.86 -7.08 -1.52
C TYR A 163 -23.82 -6.26 -0.75
N VAL A 164 -22.84 -5.74 -1.49
CA VAL A 164 -21.88 -4.75 -1.00
C VAL A 164 -22.23 -3.42 -1.66
N GLU A 165 -22.52 -2.42 -0.84
CA GLU A 165 -22.83 -1.07 -1.29
C GLU A 165 -21.54 -0.32 -1.63
N GLU A 166 -21.58 0.45 -2.72
CA GLU A 166 -20.50 1.33 -3.15
C GLU A 166 -21.11 2.62 -3.69
N GLU A 167 -20.47 3.75 -3.47
CA GLU A 167 -20.95 5.03 -3.99
C GLU A 167 -20.56 5.13 -5.47
N GLY A 168 -21.55 5.20 -6.35
CA GLY A 168 -21.38 5.35 -7.79
C GLY A 168 -21.60 6.78 -8.26
N GLU A 169 -21.31 7.06 -9.52
CA GLU A 169 -21.48 8.40 -10.11
C GLU A 169 -22.92 8.96 -10.05
N ASN A 170 -23.91 8.08 -10.01
CA ASN A 170 -25.33 8.41 -9.99
C ASN A 170 -26.05 8.04 -8.67
N GLY A 171 -25.29 7.79 -7.60
CA GLY A 171 -25.82 7.39 -6.30
C GLY A 171 -25.38 5.98 -5.87
N PRO A 172 -25.98 5.45 -4.79
CA PRO A 172 -25.58 4.17 -4.24
C PRO A 172 -25.81 3.02 -5.23
N GLN A 173 -24.81 2.19 -5.40
CA GLN A 173 -24.86 1.01 -6.26
C GLN A 173 -24.36 -0.24 -5.55
N ALA A 174 -24.87 -1.41 -5.92
CA ALA A 174 -24.40 -2.67 -5.42
C ALA A 174 -23.33 -3.25 -6.36
N ASN A 175 -22.11 -3.33 -5.87
CA ASN A 175 -20.96 -3.85 -6.62
C ASN A 175 -20.92 -5.39 -6.62
N THR A 176 -21.39 -6.03 -5.56
CA THR A 176 -21.39 -7.48 -5.40
C THR A 176 -22.75 -7.94 -4.90
N VAL A 177 -23.48 -8.69 -5.71
CA VAL A 177 -24.80 -9.24 -5.37
C VAL A 177 -24.72 -10.78 -5.34
N LYS A 178 -25.16 -11.40 -4.23
CA LYS A 178 -25.20 -12.85 -4.04
C LYS A 178 -26.62 -13.28 -3.64
N ILE A 179 -27.06 -14.38 -4.23
CA ILE A 179 -28.33 -15.05 -3.91
C ILE A 179 -28.16 -15.92 -2.69
#